data_c4d63c075ebfd877c21b024290c70724
#
_entry.id   c4d63c075ebfd877c21b024290c70724
#
_cell.length_a   1.000
_cell.length_b   1.000
_cell.length_c   1.000
_cell.angle_alpha   90.00
_cell.angle_beta   90.00
_cell.angle_gamma   90.00
#
_symmetry.space_group_name_H-M   'P 1'
#
loop_
_entity.id
_entity.type
_entity.pdbx_description
1 polymer ?
#
loop_
_entity_poly.entity_id
_entity_poly.type
_entity_poly.pdbx_seq_one_letter_code
_entity_poly.pdbx_strand_id
1 'polypeptide(L)'
;MSNDVNYFEIGSPDAQAVRAFYGGLFGWTFGEPSMPARYSMIENDKGGLWDTSAMGGTSWAIFYVQVDNVQAALDRAQELGATVAVPLVDNGQIEFAHLVDPHGSRFGIWKPKNA
;
A
#
# COMPACT_ATOMS: atom_id res chain seq x y z
N MET A 1 17.10 1.57 -11.26
CA MET A 1 17.49 1.00 -9.98
C MET A 1 16.33 1.05 -9.03
N SER A 2 16.14 0.02 -8.29
CA SER A 2 15.02 -0.09 -7.39
C SER A 2 15.35 0.36 -5.98
N ASN A 3 14.44 0.10 -5.06
CA ASN A 3 14.50 0.49 -3.65
C ASN A 3 14.20 1.97 -3.43
N ASP A 4 13.47 2.57 -4.37
CA ASP A 4 13.03 3.95 -4.22
C ASP A 4 11.69 3.99 -3.49
N VAL A 5 11.55 4.94 -2.56
CA VAL A 5 10.25 5.26 -1.98
C VAL A 5 9.51 6.15 -2.96
N ASN A 6 8.47 5.63 -3.61
CA ASN A 6 7.80 6.35 -4.69
C ASN A 6 6.29 6.25 -4.69
N TYR A 7 5.71 5.85 -3.57
CA TYR A 7 4.26 5.71 -3.46
C TYR A 7 3.89 5.71 -1.98
N PHE A 8 2.69 6.21 -1.66
CA PHE A 8 2.18 6.11 -0.31
C PHE A 8 0.79 5.48 -0.33
N GLU A 9 0.34 5.00 0.81
CA GLU A 9 -0.98 4.40 0.91
C GLU A 9 -1.59 4.67 2.28
N ILE A 10 -2.86 5.02 2.28
CA ILE A 10 -3.66 5.14 3.49
C ILE A 10 -4.65 3.99 3.48
N GLY A 11 -4.65 3.19 4.55
CA GLY A 11 -5.66 2.16 4.77
C GLY A 11 -6.59 2.60 5.88
N SER A 12 -7.90 2.46 5.69
CA SER A 12 -8.86 2.90 6.70
C SER A 12 -10.16 2.12 6.57
N PRO A 13 -10.79 1.78 7.71
CA PRO A 13 -12.13 1.20 7.67
C PRO A 13 -13.22 2.22 7.34
N ASP A 14 -12.87 3.52 7.34
CA ASP A 14 -13.80 4.60 7.01
C ASP A 14 -13.19 5.47 5.92
N ALA A 15 -13.29 4.99 4.68
CA ALA A 15 -12.71 5.69 3.53
C ALA A 15 -13.36 7.06 3.30
N GLN A 16 -14.64 7.22 3.62
CA GLN A 16 -15.32 8.50 3.47
C GLN A 16 -14.75 9.56 4.40
N ALA A 17 -14.43 9.19 5.64
CA ALA A 17 -13.81 10.11 6.58
C ALA A 17 -12.43 10.54 6.12
N VAL A 18 -11.66 9.62 5.52
CA VAL A 18 -10.34 9.93 4.96
C VAL A 18 -10.48 10.91 3.80
N ARG A 19 -11.41 10.67 2.89
CA ARG A 19 -11.67 11.59 1.77
C ARG A 19 -12.02 12.97 2.27
N ALA A 20 -12.92 13.05 3.25
CA ALA A 20 -13.37 14.33 3.79
C ALA A 20 -12.21 15.07 4.46
N PHE A 21 -11.42 14.38 5.26
CA PHE A 21 -10.34 15.02 6.01
C PHE A 21 -9.22 15.52 5.09
N TYR A 22 -8.63 14.62 4.30
CA TYR A 22 -7.49 14.98 3.47
C TYR A 22 -7.90 15.85 2.29
N GLY A 23 -9.07 15.61 1.74
CA GLY A 23 -9.62 16.46 0.69
C GLY A 23 -9.89 17.87 1.20
N GLY A 24 -10.46 17.98 2.40
CA GLY A 24 -10.74 19.29 3.03
C GLY A 24 -9.47 20.03 3.42
N LEU A 25 -8.48 19.30 3.95
CA LEU A 25 -7.25 19.93 4.44
C LEU A 25 -6.31 20.33 3.32
N PHE A 26 -6.10 19.44 2.35
CA PHE A 26 -5.07 19.62 1.32
C PHE A 26 -5.64 19.82 -0.08
N GLY A 27 -6.95 19.68 -0.25
CA GLY A 27 -7.53 19.73 -1.58
C GLY A 27 -7.21 18.52 -2.45
N TRP A 28 -6.81 17.40 -1.82
CA TRP A 28 -6.50 16.19 -2.57
C TRP A 28 -7.74 15.64 -3.27
N THR A 29 -7.54 15.09 -4.46
CA THR A 29 -8.59 14.43 -5.23
C THR A 29 -8.44 12.92 -5.09
N PHE A 30 -9.58 12.24 -5.08
CA PHE A 30 -9.64 10.78 -4.92
C PHE A 30 -10.43 10.20 -6.08
N GLY A 31 -9.89 9.18 -6.73
CA GLY A 31 -10.58 8.48 -7.79
C GLY A 31 -11.69 7.57 -7.28
N GLU A 32 -12.47 7.02 -8.21
CA GLU A 32 -13.49 6.05 -7.87
C GLU A 32 -12.85 4.76 -7.38
N PRO A 33 -13.44 4.11 -6.36
CA PRO A 33 -12.85 2.86 -5.86
C PRO A 33 -12.95 1.76 -6.91
N SER A 34 -11.83 1.08 -7.16
CA SER A 34 -11.84 -0.12 -7.97
C SER A 34 -12.33 -1.29 -7.12
N MET A 35 -13.08 -2.17 -7.74
CA MET A 35 -13.65 -3.32 -7.05
C MET A 35 -13.03 -4.60 -7.61
N PRO A 36 -12.95 -5.66 -6.82
CA PRO A 36 -13.49 -5.83 -5.45
C PRO A 36 -12.60 -5.32 -4.35
N ALA A 37 -11.41 -4.83 -4.65
CA ALA A 37 -10.41 -4.45 -3.65
C ALA A 37 -10.80 -3.22 -2.84
N ARG A 38 -11.69 -2.36 -3.35
CA ARG A 38 -12.10 -1.10 -2.72
C ARG A 38 -10.92 -0.14 -2.59
N TYR A 39 -10.20 0.05 -3.69
CA TYR A 39 -8.97 0.82 -3.72
C TYR A 39 -9.13 2.03 -4.62
N SER A 40 -8.85 3.22 -4.10
CA SER A 40 -8.94 4.47 -4.85
C SER A 40 -7.56 5.08 -5.01
N MET A 41 -7.30 5.70 -6.15
CA MET A 41 -6.06 6.45 -6.35
C MET A 41 -6.19 7.84 -5.77
N ILE A 42 -5.08 8.38 -5.28
CA ILE A 42 -5.00 9.71 -4.69
C ILE A 42 -4.08 10.58 -5.53
N GLU A 43 -4.52 11.79 -5.84
CA GLU A 43 -3.66 12.82 -6.45
C GLU A 43 -2.92 12.33 -7.70
N ASN A 44 -3.67 11.90 -8.72
CA ASN A 44 -3.08 11.45 -9.99
C ASN A 44 -2.07 10.33 -9.77
N ASP A 45 -2.47 9.32 -9.03
CA ASP A 45 -1.69 8.10 -8.83
C ASP A 45 -0.44 8.27 -7.98
N LYS A 46 -0.37 9.34 -7.18
CA LYS A 46 0.74 9.49 -6.23
C LYS A 46 0.60 8.58 -5.02
N GLY A 47 -0.62 8.20 -4.69
CA GLY A 47 -0.88 7.33 -3.56
C GLY A 47 -2.18 6.58 -3.74
N GLY A 48 -2.53 5.80 -2.73
CA GLY A 48 -3.74 5.01 -2.73
C GLY A 48 -4.49 5.08 -1.41
N LEU A 49 -5.79 4.87 -1.49
CA LEU A 49 -6.67 4.74 -0.33
C LEU A 49 -7.31 3.35 -0.39
N TRP A 50 -7.01 2.52 0.58
CA TRP A 50 -7.54 1.17 0.69
C TRP A 50 -8.61 1.15 1.78
N ASP A 51 -9.84 0.84 1.38
CA ASP A 51 -10.94 0.66 2.32
C ASP A 51 -10.77 -0.71 2.98
N THR A 52 -10.39 -0.71 4.25
CA THR A 52 -10.08 -1.93 4.99
C THR A 52 -11.27 -2.46 5.78
N SER A 53 -12.47 -1.92 5.58
CA SER A 53 -13.64 -2.31 6.37
C SER A 53 -13.98 -3.80 6.26
N ALA A 54 -13.67 -4.43 5.12
CA ALA A 54 -13.89 -5.86 4.90
C ALA A 54 -12.71 -6.73 5.34
N MET A 55 -11.63 -6.13 5.85
CA MET A 55 -10.37 -6.80 6.15
C MET A 55 -9.98 -6.70 7.62
N GLY A 56 -10.95 -6.52 8.51
CA GLY A 56 -10.68 -6.35 9.92
C GLY A 56 -10.50 -4.91 10.38
N GLY A 57 -10.53 -3.94 9.46
CA GLY A 57 -10.58 -2.53 9.82
C GLY A 57 -9.28 -1.94 10.32
N THR A 58 -8.13 -2.51 9.94
CA THR A 58 -6.82 -1.95 10.32
C THR A 58 -6.59 -0.63 9.59
N SER A 59 -6.02 0.35 10.31
CA SER A 59 -5.66 1.64 9.73
C SER A 59 -4.15 1.74 9.57
N TRP A 60 -3.72 2.40 8.48
CA TRP A 60 -2.30 2.68 8.28
C TRP A 60 -2.12 3.88 7.37
N ALA A 61 -0.93 4.49 7.45
CA ALA A 61 -0.45 5.47 6.48
C ALA A 61 1.02 5.12 6.25
N ILE A 62 1.33 4.56 5.12
CA ILE A 62 2.61 3.90 4.87
C ILE A 62 3.21 4.36 3.55
N PHE A 63 4.51 4.14 3.42
CA PHE A 63 5.20 4.30 2.15
C PHE A 63 5.39 2.93 1.49
N TYR A 64 5.63 2.97 0.18
CA TYR A 64 6.00 1.79 -0.59
C TYR A 64 7.37 1.98 -1.19
N VAL A 65 8.13 0.89 -1.23
CA VAL A 65 9.45 0.83 -1.87
C VAL A 65 9.31 -0.02 -3.12
N GLN A 66 9.73 0.52 -4.25
CA GLN A 66 9.78 -0.27 -5.48
C GLN A 66 11.01 -1.16 -5.46
N VAL A 67 10.79 -2.45 -5.69
CA VAL A 67 11.85 -3.47 -5.67
C VAL A 67 11.89 -4.23 -6.99
N ASP A 68 12.99 -4.92 -7.25
CA ASP A 68 13.13 -5.70 -8.49
C ASP A 68 12.39 -7.03 -8.42
N ASN A 69 12.25 -7.60 -7.22
CA ASN A 69 11.62 -8.91 -7.03
C ASN A 69 10.94 -8.91 -5.66
N VAL A 70 9.62 -8.93 -5.67
CA VAL A 70 8.84 -8.83 -4.42
C VAL A 70 9.07 -10.05 -3.53
N GLN A 71 9.03 -11.26 -4.10
CA GLN A 71 9.21 -12.46 -3.28
C GLN A 71 10.60 -12.52 -2.66
N ALA A 72 11.63 -12.15 -3.42
CA ALA A 72 12.99 -12.12 -2.89
C ALA A 72 13.12 -11.10 -1.76
N ALA A 73 12.47 -9.95 -1.89
CA ALA A 73 12.48 -8.93 -0.84
C ALA A 73 11.74 -9.42 0.40
N LEU A 74 10.61 -10.13 0.23
CA LEU A 74 9.90 -10.74 1.35
C LEU A 74 10.78 -11.73 2.10
N ASP A 75 11.46 -12.60 1.37
CA ASP A 75 12.31 -13.63 1.97
C ASP A 75 13.45 -12.98 2.75
N ARG A 76 14.09 -11.99 2.15
CA ARG A 76 15.19 -11.28 2.80
C ARG A 76 14.73 -10.50 4.02
N ALA A 77 13.58 -9.87 3.94
CA ALA A 77 13.02 -9.11 5.07
C ALA A 77 12.77 -10.02 6.27
N GLN A 78 12.24 -11.22 6.03
CA GLN A 78 12.00 -12.18 7.10
C GLN A 78 13.30 -12.62 7.75
N GLU A 79 14.36 -12.81 6.97
CA GLU A 79 15.69 -13.11 7.52
C GLU A 79 16.18 -11.98 8.44
N LEU A 80 15.80 -10.75 8.13
CA LEU A 80 16.19 -9.57 8.89
C LEU A 80 15.24 -9.25 10.05
N GLY A 81 14.23 -10.10 10.28
CA GLY A 81 13.35 -9.98 11.43
C GLY A 81 11.97 -9.40 11.18
N ALA A 82 11.62 -9.13 9.94
CA ALA A 82 10.29 -8.62 9.60
C ALA A 82 9.26 -9.73 9.60
N THR A 83 7.98 -9.34 9.74
CA THR A 83 6.85 -10.24 9.55
C THR A 83 6.05 -9.80 8.34
N VAL A 84 5.38 -10.75 7.69
CA VAL A 84 4.55 -10.48 6.52
C VAL A 84 3.13 -10.16 6.99
N ALA A 85 2.65 -8.95 6.66
CA ALA A 85 1.30 -8.54 6.99
C ALA A 85 0.32 -8.83 5.85
N VAL A 86 0.75 -8.61 4.60
CA VAL A 86 0.01 -8.99 3.40
C VAL A 86 0.99 -9.74 2.50
N PRO A 87 0.79 -11.04 2.25
CA PRO A 87 1.69 -11.78 1.37
C PRO A 87 1.58 -11.26 -0.07
N LEU A 88 2.50 -11.71 -0.93
CA LEU A 88 2.55 -11.25 -2.31
C LEU A 88 1.19 -11.34 -2.98
N VAL A 89 0.74 -10.22 -3.52
CA VAL A 89 -0.47 -10.12 -4.34
C VAL A 89 -0.05 -9.75 -5.76
N ASP A 90 -0.53 -10.52 -6.72
CA ASP A 90 -0.34 -10.25 -8.14
C ASP A 90 -1.71 -9.92 -8.70
N ASN A 91 -1.92 -8.66 -9.08
CA ASN A 91 -3.22 -8.23 -9.62
C ASN A 91 -3.21 -8.11 -11.14
N GLY A 92 -2.17 -8.63 -11.81
CA GLY A 92 -2.05 -8.58 -13.26
C GLY A 92 -1.31 -7.35 -13.77
N GLN A 93 -1.23 -6.29 -12.99
CA GLN A 93 -0.55 -5.05 -13.35
C GLN A 93 0.67 -4.79 -12.50
N ILE A 94 0.58 -5.13 -11.24
CA ILE A 94 1.69 -5.00 -10.30
C ILE A 94 1.73 -6.24 -9.40
N GLU A 95 2.86 -6.41 -8.72
CA GLU A 95 2.98 -7.28 -7.56
C GLU A 95 3.26 -6.39 -6.34
N PHE A 96 2.67 -6.72 -5.21
CA PHE A 96 2.93 -5.96 -3.98
C PHE A 96 2.76 -6.84 -2.76
N ALA A 97 3.27 -6.36 -1.63
CA ALA A 97 3.13 -7.01 -0.33
C ALA A 97 3.26 -5.96 0.76
N HIS A 98 2.77 -6.29 1.95
CA HIS A 98 3.00 -5.48 3.14
C HIS A 98 3.84 -6.25 4.14
N LEU A 99 4.75 -5.54 4.78
CA LEU A 99 5.63 -6.06 5.82
C LEU A 99 5.52 -5.20 7.06
N VAL A 100 5.86 -5.80 8.21
CA VAL A 100 6.04 -5.08 9.46
C VAL A 100 7.49 -5.27 9.85
N ASP A 101 8.21 -4.16 10.09
CA ASP A 101 9.61 -4.23 10.46
C ASP A 101 9.78 -4.75 11.90
N PRO A 102 11.02 -5.05 12.35
CA PRO A 102 11.21 -5.63 13.67
C PRO A 102 10.69 -4.79 14.84
N HIS A 103 10.42 -3.51 14.62
CA HIS A 103 9.93 -2.62 15.66
C HIS A 103 8.45 -2.28 15.53
N GLY A 104 7.74 -2.91 14.61
CA GLY A 104 6.29 -2.79 14.50
C GLY A 104 5.78 -1.80 13.48
N SER A 105 6.65 -1.24 12.62
CA SER A 105 6.21 -0.31 11.58
C SER A 105 5.86 -1.05 10.30
N ARG A 106 4.68 -0.75 9.76
CA ARG A 106 4.22 -1.35 8.50
C ARG A 106 4.76 -0.53 7.33
N PHE A 107 5.09 -1.21 6.24
CA PHE A 107 5.42 -0.59 4.96
C PHE A 107 5.07 -1.55 3.83
N GLY A 108 5.05 -1.03 2.60
CA GLY A 108 4.78 -1.85 1.43
C GLY A 108 5.98 -1.96 0.52
N ILE A 109 5.99 -3.02 -0.29
CA ILE A 109 6.93 -3.20 -1.38
C ILE A 109 6.14 -3.54 -2.63
N TRP A 110 6.67 -3.18 -3.81
CA TRP A 110 5.93 -3.41 -5.05
C TRP A 110 6.86 -3.40 -6.25
N LYS A 111 6.35 -3.94 -7.35
CA LYS A 111 6.98 -3.78 -8.67
C LYS A 111 5.91 -3.83 -9.74
N PRO A 112 6.10 -3.13 -10.87
CA PRO A 112 5.24 -3.32 -12.04
C PRO A 112 5.51 -4.68 -12.68
N LYS A 113 4.46 -5.28 -13.26
CA LYS A 113 4.58 -6.62 -13.85
C LYS A 113 5.50 -6.66 -15.06
N ASN A 114 5.55 -5.57 -15.81
CA ASN A 114 6.31 -5.50 -17.05
C ASN A 114 7.60 -4.70 -16.92
N ALA A 115 8.13 -4.63 -15.72
CA ALA A 115 9.40 -3.94 -15.49
C ALA A 115 10.57 -4.89 -15.58
#